data_ec9144d11c1a7ca2dbd0dcc001eba998
#
_entry.id   ec9144d11c1a7ca2dbd0dcc001eba998
#
_cell.length_a   1.000
_cell.length_b   1.000
_cell.length_c   1.000
_cell.angle_alpha   90.00
_cell.angle_beta   90.00
_cell.angle_gamma   90.00
#
_symmetry.space_group_name_H-M   'P 1'
#
loop_
_entity.id
_entity.type
_entity.pdbx_description
1 polymer ?
#
loop_
_entity_poly.entity_id
_entity_poly.type
_entity_poly.pdbx_seq_one_letter_code
_entity_poly.pdbx_strand_id
1 'polypeptide(L)'
;MPWTRTTGFGVNVALGSDIGAGDEWLMSRVLNDCFKVHLSEPGDAGLSISPAELLFTATLAGARALDMEERYGNLDVGKDADFLLIEPDRWEPLAAVLANGIRADDEDMATDQTLFALLMALRQPAITGVYVRGRRVTAP
;
A
#
# COMPACT_ATOMS: atom_id res chain seq x y z
N MET A 1 16.29 -7.78 -4.54
CA MET A 1 15.69 -8.43 -5.74
C MET A 1 15.53 -7.35 -6.81
N PRO A 2 16.03 -7.52 -8.04
CA PRO A 2 15.87 -6.50 -9.09
C PRO A 2 14.41 -6.47 -9.57
N TRP A 3 13.69 -5.44 -9.13
CA TRP A 3 12.24 -5.30 -9.31
C TRP A 3 11.81 -5.39 -10.78
N THR A 4 12.29 -4.45 -11.59
CA THR A 4 11.93 -4.37 -13.02
C THR A 4 12.22 -5.65 -13.78
N ARG A 5 13.35 -6.30 -13.48
CA ARG A 5 13.72 -7.58 -14.10
C ARG A 5 12.76 -8.70 -13.70
N THR A 6 12.42 -8.78 -12.41
CA THR A 6 11.56 -9.84 -11.88
C THR A 6 10.13 -9.72 -12.41
N THR A 7 9.57 -8.52 -12.35
CA THR A 7 8.22 -8.26 -12.88
C THR A 7 8.16 -8.37 -14.41
N GLY A 8 9.23 -7.96 -15.10
CA GLY A 8 9.37 -8.10 -16.55
C GLY A 8 9.36 -9.55 -17.05
N PHE A 9 9.71 -10.51 -16.20
CA PHE A 9 9.54 -11.95 -16.48
C PHE A 9 8.13 -12.48 -16.15
N GLY A 10 7.19 -11.62 -15.81
CA GLY A 10 5.82 -12.01 -15.46
C GLY A 10 5.70 -12.62 -14.05
N VAL A 11 6.70 -12.47 -13.20
CA VAL A 11 6.64 -12.96 -11.82
C VAL A 11 5.73 -12.04 -11.02
N ASN A 12 4.71 -12.61 -10.38
CA ASN A 12 3.86 -11.90 -9.44
C ASN A 12 4.62 -11.67 -8.13
N VAL A 13 4.91 -10.42 -7.82
CA VAL A 13 5.59 -10.03 -6.58
C VAL A 13 4.57 -9.50 -5.60
N ALA A 14 4.50 -10.09 -4.42
CA ALA A 14 3.66 -9.65 -3.32
C ALA A 14 4.49 -9.34 -2.08
N LEU A 15 4.02 -8.38 -1.29
CA LEU A 15 4.66 -8.01 -0.03
C LEU A 15 3.95 -8.63 1.16
N GLY A 16 4.72 -9.01 2.16
CA GLY A 16 4.26 -9.45 3.47
C GLY A 16 5.12 -8.85 4.57
N SER A 17 4.57 -8.75 5.77
CA SER A 17 5.27 -8.20 6.94
C SER A 17 6.30 -9.17 7.51
N ASP A 18 6.17 -10.46 7.25
CA ASP A 18 6.99 -11.53 7.85
C ASP A 18 7.09 -11.39 9.39
N ILE A 19 5.94 -11.06 10.01
CA ILE A 19 5.92 -10.76 11.45
C ILE A 19 6.42 -11.94 12.27
N GLY A 20 7.42 -11.69 13.09
CA GLY A 20 8.12 -12.73 13.86
C GLY A 20 9.59 -12.87 13.44
N ALA A 21 9.91 -12.71 12.15
CA ALA A 21 11.27 -12.48 11.65
C ALA A 21 11.43 -11.02 11.23
N GLY A 22 10.39 -10.41 10.63
CA GLY A 22 10.29 -8.96 10.44
C GLY A 22 9.87 -8.25 11.72
N ASP A 23 10.18 -6.96 11.80
CA ASP A 23 9.94 -6.09 12.97
C ASP A 23 8.70 -5.20 12.82
N GLU A 24 7.99 -5.31 11.69
CA GLU A 24 6.90 -4.40 11.37
C GLU A 24 5.64 -5.15 10.91
N TRP A 25 4.49 -4.80 11.48
CA TRP A 25 3.19 -5.35 11.09
C TRP A 25 2.32 -4.38 10.28
N LEU A 26 2.65 -3.09 10.29
CA LEU A 26 1.90 -2.09 9.54
C LEU A 26 2.35 -2.08 8.08
N MET A 27 1.55 -2.62 7.19
CA MET A 27 1.89 -2.77 5.77
C MET A 27 2.31 -1.46 5.08
N SER A 28 1.81 -0.29 5.49
CA SER A 28 2.27 0.99 4.94
C SER A 28 3.76 1.26 5.23
N ARG A 29 4.31 0.73 6.33
CA ARG A 29 5.74 0.83 6.63
C ARG A 29 6.56 -0.17 5.81
N VAL A 30 6.06 -1.37 5.63
CA VAL A 30 6.66 -2.37 4.73
C VAL A 30 6.72 -1.83 3.29
N LEU A 31 5.65 -1.17 2.83
CA LEU A 31 5.62 -0.48 1.53
C LEU A 31 6.64 0.65 1.43
N ASN A 32 6.77 1.45 2.49
CA ASN A 32 7.77 2.52 2.56
C ASN A 32 9.19 1.98 2.45
N ASP A 33 9.49 0.88 3.13
CA ASP A 33 10.81 0.25 3.06
C ASP A 33 11.05 -0.41 1.70
N CYS A 34 10.05 -1.05 1.13
CA CYS A 34 10.11 -1.55 -0.25
C CYS A 34 10.47 -0.42 -1.23
N PHE A 35 9.76 0.70 -1.17
CA PHE A 35 10.02 1.87 -2.01
C PHE A 35 11.46 2.37 -1.86
N LYS A 36 11.94 2.56 -0.64
CA LYS A 36 13.30 3.06 -0.36
C LYS A 36 14.40 2.10 -0.84
N VAL A 37 14.22 0.81 -0.59
CA VAL A 37 15.19 -0.22 -1.01
C VAL A 37 15.31 -0.20 -2.54
N HIS A 38 14.21 -0.10 -3.25
CA HIS A 38 14.23 -0.08 -4.71
C HIS A 38 14.76 1.23 -5.29
N LEU A 39 14.56 2.37 -4.62
CA LEU A 39 15.22 3.62 -5.00
C LEU A 39 16.75 3.55 -4.91
N SER A 40 17.28 2.69 -4.05
CA SER A 40 18.73 2.54 -3.86
C SER A 40 19.37 1.51 -4.77
N GLU A 41 18.62 0.80 -5.60
CA GLU A 41 19.19 -0.15 -6.57
C GLU A 41 19.96 0.63 -7.66
N PRO A 42 21.17 0.16 -8.05
CA PRO A 42 21.98 0.87 -9.03
C PRO A 42 21.42 0.77 -10.45
N GLY A 43 21.53 1.86 -11.21
CA GLY A 43 21.11 1.95 -12.62
C GLY A 43 19.59 1.99 -12.77
N ASP A 44 19.12 1.66 -13.97
CA ASP A 44 17.69 1.69 -14.33
C ASP A 44 16.88 0.56 -13.66
N ALA A 45 17.53 -0.30 -12.88
CA ALA A 45 16.90 -1.42 -12.21
C ALA A 45 16.21 -1.01 -10.90
N GLY A 46 16.61 0.15 -10.39
CA GLY A 46 16.05 0.64 -9.10
C GLY A 46 14.94 1.62 -9.34
N LEU A 47 14.11 1.83 -9.51
CA LEU A 47 13.37 2.71 -9.86
C LEU A 47 12.12 3.07 -9.44
N SER A 48 11.41 3.85 -9.79
CA SER A 48 10.14 4.44 -9.48
C SER A 48 9.02 3.42 -9.56
N ILE A 49 8.83 2.65 -8.53
CA ILE A 49 7.59 1.91 -8.33
C ILE A 49 6.50 2.96 -8.10
N SER A 50 5.48 2.96 -8.95
CA SER A 50 4.36 3.90 -8.80
C SER A 50 3.56 3.62 -7.52
N PRO A 51 2.84 4.61 -6.97
CA PRO A 51 1.97 4.39 -5.81
C PRO A 51 0.94 3.28 -6.03
N ALA A 52 0.40 3.19 -7.24
CA ALA A 52 -0.56 2.14 -7.61
C ALA A 52 0.08 0.74 -7.61
N GLU A 53 1.31 0.59 -8.14
CA GLU A 53 2.06 -0.66 -8.09
C GLU A 53 2.39 -1.06 -6.65
N LEU A 54 2.81 -0.10 -5.81
CA LEU A 54 3.05 -0.36 -4.39
C LEU A 54 1.78 -0.87 -3.70
N LEU A 55 0.65 -0.21 -3.88
CA LEU A 55 -0.61 -0.66 -3.32
C LEU A 55 -1.00 -2.05 -3.82
N PHE A 56 -0.85 -2.29 -5.11
CA PHE A 56 -1.12 -3.59 -5.73
C PHE A 56 -0.31 -4.71 -5.07
N THR A 57 0.98 -4.50 -4.78
CA THR A 57 1.84 -5.52 -4.17
C THR A 57 1.42 -5.89 -2.75
N ALA A 58 0.81 -4.95 -2.01
CA ALA A 58 0.33 -5.17 -0.64
C ALA A 58 -1.13 -5.67 -0.59
N THR A 59 -1.79 -5.79 -1.72
CA THR A 59 -3.22 -6.13 -1.79
C THR A 59 -3.48 -7.25 -2.79
N LEU A 60 -3.85 -6.92 -4.02
CA LEU A 60 -4.27 -7.89 -5.03
C LEU A 60 -3.15 -8.85 -5.45
N ALA A 61 -1.89 -8.42 -5.45
CA ALA A 61 -0.77 -9.31 -5.74
C ALA A 61 -0.63 -10.42 -4.69
N GLY A 62 -0.87 -10.09 -3.41
CA GLY A 62 -0.92 -11.08 -2.33
C GLY A 62 -2.05 -12.08 -2.50
N ALA A 63 -3.24 -11.62 -2.87
CA ALA A 63 -4.38 -12.47 -3.17
C ALA A 63 -4.07 -13.44 -4.33
N ARG A 64 -3.45 -12.93 -5.41
CA ARG A 64 -3.01 -13.75 -6.55
C ARG A 64 -1.95 -14.78 -6.18
N ALA A 65 -1.02 -14.43 -5.31
CA ALA A 65 0.00 -15.38 -4.84
C ALA A 65 -0.59 -16.55 -4.03
N LEU A 66 -1.83 -16.40 -3.54
CA LEU A 66 -2.56 -17.40 -2.78
C LEU A 66 -3.71 -18.04 -3.59
N ASP A 67 -3.84 -17.75 -4.89
CA ASP A 67 -4.94 -18.18 -5.76
C ASP A 67 -6.34 -17.78 -5.19
N MET A 68 -6.43 -16.58 -4.61
CA MET A 68 -7.63 -16.09 -3.91
C MET A 68 -8.12 -14.73 -4.42
N GLU A 69 -7.63 -14.26 -5.56
CA GLU A 69 -7.98 -12.96 -6.14
C GLU A 69 -9.46 -12.82 -6.50
N GLU A 70 -10.17 -13.91 -6.69
CA GLU A 70 -11.62 -13.92 -6.90
C GLU A 70 -12.40 -13.61 -5.61
N ARG A 71 -11.74 -13.72 -4.46
CA ARG A 71 -12.40 -13.51 -3.16
C ARG A 71 -12.03 -12.23 -2.47
N TYR A 72 -10.77 -11.79 -2.54
CA TYR A 72 -10.29 -10.58 -1.86
C TYR A 72 -9.08 -9.97 -2.60
N GLY A 73 -8.54 -8.88 -2.04
CA GLY A 73 -7.39 -8.15 -2.58
C GLY A 73 -7.77 -6.81 -3.21
N ASN A 74 -9.04 -6.59 -3.49
CA ASN A 74 -9.63 -5.31 -3.87
C ASN A 74 -11.12 -5.26 -3.52
N LEU A 75 -11.79 -4.15 -3.82
CA LEU A 75 -13.21 -3.92 -3.51
C LEU A 75 -14.14 -4.13 -4.70
N ASP A 76 -13.80 -5.02 -5.65
CA ASP A 76 -14.69 -5.36 -6.75
C ASP A 76 -15.99 -6.01 -6.26
N VAL A 77 -17.06 -5.81 -7.02
CA VAL A 77 -18.37 -6.37 -6.69
C VAL A 77 -18.31 -7.91 -6.64
N GLY A 78 -18.79 -8.47 -5.54
CA GLY A 78 -18.80 -9.91 -5.32
C GLY A 78 -17.65 -10.43 -4.45
N LYS A 79 -16.67 -9.61 -4.13
CA LYS A 79 -15.56 -9.98 -3.23
C LYS A 79 -15.85 -9.69 -1.76
N ASP A 80 -15.08 -10.35 -0.90
CA ASP A 80 -15.08 -10.07 0.54
C ASP A 80 -14.68 -8.61 0.78
N ALA A 81 -15.45 -7.88 1.60
CA ALA A 81 -15.20 -6.49 1.90
C ALA A 81 -14.16 -6.35 3.04
N ASP A 82 -12.88 -6.49 2.67
CA ASP A 82 -11.75 -6.34 3.56
C ASP A 82 -11.11 -4.96 3.34
N PHE A 83 -11.20 -4.05 4.32
CA PHE A 83 -10.71 -2.68 4.16
C PHE A 83 -10.38 -2.00 5.48
N LEU A 84 -9.63 -0.91 5.38
CA LEU A 84 -9.32 -0.01 6.48
C LEU A 84 -10.11 1.28 6.33
N LEU A 85 -10.58 1.83 7.45
CA LEU A 85 -11.01 3.23 7.53
C LEU A 85 -9.85 4.08 8.03
N ILE A 86 -9.56 5.14 7.30
CA ILE A 86 -8.47 6.07 7.60
C ILE A 86 -9.07 7.45 7.82
N GLU A 87 -8.78 8.03 8.98
CA GLU A 87 -9.08 9.42 9.34
C GLU A 87 -7.75 10.17 9.44
N PRO A 88 -7.34 10.92 8.39
CA PRO A 88 -6.04 11.58 8.35
C PRO A 88 -5.79 12.52 9.52
N ASP A 89 -6.83 13.23 9.99
CA ASP A 89 -6.74 14.19 11.09
C ASP A 89 -6.34 13.58 12.44
N ARG A 90 -6.43 12.26 12.56
CA ARG A 90 -5.94 11.52 13.74
C ARG A 90 -4.41 11.40 13.80
N TRP A 91 -3.74 11.72 12.71
CA TRP A 91 -2.29 11.72 12.61
C TRP A 91 -1.82 12.98 11.89
N GLU A 92 -1.52 14.01 12.66
CA GLU A 92 -1.18 15.35 12.16
C GLU A 92 -0.17 15.38 11.01
N PRO A 93 0.93 14.58 10.98
CA PRO A 93 1.83 14.57 9.84
C PRO A 93 1.16 14.11 8.53
N LEU A 94 0.23 13.16 8.58
CA LEU A 94 -0.53 12.73 7.40
C LEU A 94 -1.50 13.82 6.95
N ALA A 95 -2.25 14.40 7.88
CA ALA A 95 -3.16 15.51 7.59
C ALA A 95 -2.42 16.69 6.94
N ALA A 96 -1.26 17.08 7.48
CA ALA A 96 -0.45 18.16 6.94
C ALA A 96 0.07 17.87 5.52
N VAL A 97 0.50 16.64 5.25
CA VAL A 97 0.96 16.25 3.90
C VAL A 97 -0.19 16.28 2.90
N LEU A 98 -1.35 15.75 3.27
CA LEU A 98 -2.52 15.76 2.38
C LEU A 98 -3.04 17.18 2.11
N ALA A 99 -3.04 18.04 3.11
CA ALA A 99 -3.50 19.42 2.96
C ALA A 99 -2.56 20.32 2.15
N ASN A 100 -1.25 20.08 2.23
CA ASN A 100 -0.24 21.00 1.69
C ASN A 100 0.69 20.38 0.64
N GLY A 101 0.71 19.07 0.53
CA GLY A 101 1.62 18.33 -0.36
C GLY A 101 1.06 18.00 -1.73
N ILE A 102 -0.26 18.05 -1.88
CA ILE A 102 -0.92 17.75 -3.15
C ILE A 102 -0.95 19.02 -4.00
N ARG A 103 -0.20 19.03 -5.10
CA ARG A 103 0.02 20.21 -5.96
C ARG A 103 -0.28 19.95 -7.42
N ALA A 104 -1.02 18.90 -7.71
CA ALA A 104 -1.30 18.55 -9.09
C ALA A 104 -2.44 19.39 -9.67
N ASP A 105 -2.23 19.87 -10.88
CA ASP A 105 -3.23 20.60 -11.64
C ASP A 105 -4.18 19.67 -12.41
N ASP A 106 -3.85 18.38 -12.48
CA ASP A 106 -4.69 17.33 -13.06
C ASP A 106 -5.09 16.29 -12.01
N GLU A 107 -6.21 15.62 -12.26
CA GLU A 107 -6.84 14.70 -11.30
C GLU A 107 -6.03 13.41 -11.12
N ASP A 108 -5.43 12.88 -12.18
CA ASP A 108 -4.64 11.65 -12.13
C ASP A 108 -3.38 11.86 -11.28
N MET A 109 -2.68 12.96 -11.50
CA MET A 109 -1.49 13.30 -10.72
C MET A 109 -1.85 13.59 -9.26
N ALA A 110 -2.97 14.27 -8.98
CA ALA A 110 -3.46 14.51 -7.62
C ALA A 110 -3.78 13.19 -6.91
N THR A 111 -4.35 12.23 -7.62
CA THR A 111 -4.65 10.90 -7.11
C THR A 111 -3.38 10.14 -6.75
N ASP A 112 -2.39 10.13 -7.63
CA ASP A 112 -1.09 9.49 -7.38
C ASP A 112 -0.36 10.11 -6.19
N GLN A 113 -0.33 11.45 -6.09
CA GLN A 113 0.26 12.14 -4.96
C GLN A 113 -0.45 11.83 -3.64
N THR A 114 -1.79 11.79 -3.67
CA THR A 114 -2.59 11.43 -2.50
C THR A 114 -2.32 9.99 -2.06
N LEU A 115 -2.32 9.06 -2.99
CA LEU A 115 -2.03 7.66 -2.71
C LEU A 115 -0.61 7.49 -2.17
N PHE A 116 0.38 8.15 -2.77
CA PHE A 116 1.75 8.12 -2.28
C PHE A 116 1.87 8.68 -0.86
N ALA A 117 1.22 9.81 -0.57
CA ALA A 117 1.20 10.39 0.77
C ALA A 117 0.59 9.41 1.80
N LEU A 118 -0.52 8.75 1.46
CA LEU A 118 -1.12 7.72 2.31
C LEU A 118 -0.17 6.56 2.56
N LEU A 119 0.42 5.99 1.51
CA LEU A 119 1.32 4.83 1.64
C LEU A 119 2.58 5.16 2.46
N MET A 120 3.13 6.37 2.30
CA MET A 120 4.35 6.78 3.00
C MET A 120 4.12 7.27 4.42
N ALA A 121 3.05 8.02 4.67
CA ALA A 121 2.82 8.71 5.93
C ALA A 121 1.77 8.06 6.85
N LEU A 122 1.01 7.07 6.39
CA LEU A 122 0.01 6.39 7.22
C LEU A 122 0.66 5.75 8.45
N ARG A 123 0.06 5.99 9.61
CA ARG A 123 0.40 5.38 10.89
C ARG A 123 -0.86 4.91 11.63
N GLN A 124 -0.65 4.03 12.60
CA GLN A 124 -1.74 3.42 13.36
C GLN A 124 -2.77 4.40 13.92
N PRO A 125 -2.42 5.58 14.46
CA PRO A 125 -3.43 6.52 14.97
C PRO A 125 -4.47 6.96 13.95
N ALA A 126 -4.12 7.00 12.65
CA ALA A 126 -5.06 7.36 11.59
C ALA A 126 -5.97 6.21 11.17
N ILE A 127 -5.71 4.98 11.59
CA ILE A 127 -6.54 3.81 11.27
C ILE A 127 -7.64 3.72 12.33
N THR A 128 -8.86 4.08 11.95
CA THR A 128 -10.00 4.11 12.88
C THR A 128 -10.92 2.90 12.77
N GLY A 129 -10.73 2.08 11.75
CA GLY A 129 -11.48 0.84 11.58
C GLY A 129 -10.75 -0.16 10.71
N VAL A 130 -10.83 -1.43 11.12
CA VAL A 130 -10.40 -2.57 10.31
C VAL A 130 -11.61 -3.45 10.09
N TYR A 131 -11.88 -3.77 8.83
CA TYR A 131 -13.04 -4.56 8.44
C TYR A 131 -12.58 -5.82 7.72
N VAL A 132 -13.15 -6.95 8.11
CA VAL A 132 -12.96 -8.25 7.47
C VAL A 132 -14.34 -8.80 7.12
N ARG A 133 -14.56 -9.08 5.84
CA ARG A 133 -15.86 -9.49 5.29
C ARG A 133 -16.98 -8.54 5.70
N GLY A 134 -16.73 -7.25 5.63
CA GLY A 134 -17.67 -6.21 6.00
C GLY A 134 -17.93 -6.07 7.51
N ARG A 135 -17.27 -6.84 8.37
CA ARG A 135 -17.43 -6.76 9.83
C ARG A 135 -16.24 -6.07 10.46
N ARG A 136 -16.50 -5.10 11.32
CA ARG A 136 -15.45 -4.43 12.09
C ARG A 136 -14.81 -5.42 13.07
N VAL A 137 -13.47 -5.55 13.02
CA VAL A 137 -12.71 -6.50 13.83
C VAL A 137 -11.79 -5.85 14.85
N THR A 138 -11.55 -4.55 14.76
CA THR A 138 -10.81 -3.82 15.78
C THR A 138 -11.76 -3.33 16.85
N ALA A 139 -11.40 -3.58 18.10
CA ALA A 139 -12.02 -2.86 19.21
C ALA A 139 -11.70 -1.37 19.11
N PRO A 140 -12.60 -0.52 19.51
CA PRO A 140 -12.37 0.91 19.58
C PRO A 140 -11.25 1.27 20.56
#